data_add9e1d2d6ab3d5fce3333739065e55f
#
_entry.id   add9e1d2d6ab3d5fce3333739065e55f
#
_cell.length_a   1.000
_cell.length_b   1.000
_cell.length_c   1.000
_cell.angle_alpha   90.00
_cell.angle_beta   90.00
_cell.angle_gamma   90.00
#
_symmetry.space_group_name_H-M   'P 1'
#
loop_
_entity.id
_entity.type
_entity.pdbx_description
1 polymer ?
#
loop_
_entity_poly.entity_id
_entity_poly.type
_entity_poly.pdbx_seq_one_letter_code
_entity_poly.pdbx_strand_id
1 'polypeptide(L)'
;MIRNIRIETMDQLMELIGEKTYRPELKRYRDLCIYRGECDSGFTLSTSLMRNCKSLSRQLEMPMLQNFTKYAVMEKPIIEGNVWQQMILGQHHGLPTRLLDWSFSPLMALHFSTAEQDLDRMTEHDSVVWRIDVHELHELLPDKYQRIMNKYCSTVFSVGMFSEACGSPEEYDRDMKDERMVVIEPPSIDRRIISQYSFFSVVPIEMTDIVGFLNENTQNTARYVIAKELRWQIRDFLDHQNITERVVYPGLDGISEWLGRHYYVRKELLTEMNEA
;
A
#
# COMPACT_ATOMS: atom_id res chain seq x y z
N MET A 1 -15.86 1.40 -13.31
CA MET A 1 -15.14 2.67 -13.68
C MET A 1 -14.66 3.36 -12.42
N ILE A 2 -13.37 3.69 -12.32
CA ILE A 2 -12.74 4.32 -11.15
C ILE A 2 -13.36 5.70 -10.90
N ARG A 3 -13.77 5.96 -9.65
CA ARG A 3 -14.26 7.28 -9.23
C ARG A 3 -13.06 8.20 -8.99
N ASN A 4 -12.92 9.25 -9.81
CA ASN A 4 -11.89 10.27 -9.61
C ASN A 4 -12.48 11.43 -8.81
N ILE A 5 -11.94 11.69 -7.63
CA ILE A 5 -12.43 12.70 -6.68
C ILE A 5 -11.29 13.64 -6.37
N ARG A 6 -11.50 14.96 -6.52
CA ARG A 6 -10.53 15.97 -6.14
C ARG A 6 -10.85 16.48 -4.73
N ILE A 7 -9.82 16.55 -3.89
CA ILE A 7 -9.89 17.03 -2.51
C ILE A 7 -9.14 18.36 -2.44
N GLU A 8 -9.87 19.43 -2.17
CA GLU A 8 -9.36 20.81 -2.09
C GLU A 8 -9.57 21.44 -0.70
N THR A 9 -10.32 20.77 0.18
CA THR A 9 -10.60 21.24 1.53
C THR A 9 -10.47 20.12 2.56
N MET A 10 -10.24 20.49 3.82
CA MET A 10 -10.20 19.52 4.93
C MET A 10 -11.56 18.86 5.16
N ASP A 11 -12.68 19.53 4.87
CA ASP A 11 -14.01 18.92 5.00
C ASP A 11 -14.16 17.74 4.02
N GLN A 12 -13.75 17.91 2.77
CA GLN A 12 -13.73 16.82 1.78
C GLN A 12 -12.77 15.69 2.20
N LEU A 13 -11.66 16.03 2.86
CA LEU A 13 -10.76 15.01 3.42
C LEU A 13 -11.44 14.20 4.53
N MET A 14 -12.24 14.86 5.39
CA MET A 14 -13.00 14.17 6.43
C MET A 14 -14.05 13.22 5.85
N GLU A 15 -14.65 13.55 4.71
CA GLU A 15 -15.55 12.65 3.99
C GLU A 15 -14.81 11.38 3.53
N LEU A 16 -13.60 11.50 2.97
CA LEU A 16 -12.75 10.36 2.60
C LEU A 16 -12.44 9.48 3.82
N ILE A 17 -12.01 10.10 4.93
CA ILE A 17 -11.67 9.36 6.17
C ILE A 17 -12.90 8.68 6.76
N GLY A 18 -14.06 9.32 6.66
CA GLY A 18 -15.34 8.83 7.17
C GLY A 18 -16.10 7.89 6.23
N GLU A 19 -15.67 7.76 4.96
CA GLU A 19 -16.36 6.93 3.98
C GLU A 19 -16.33 5.46 4.38
N LYS A 20 -17.49 4.95 4.82
CA LYS A 20 -17.65 3.58 5.27
C LYS A 20 -19.00 3.03 4.84
N THR A 21 -19.01 1.75 4.52
CA THR A 21 -20.25 1.04 4.16
C THR A 21 -20.96 0.55 5.41
N TYR A 22 -22.21 0.99 5.60
CA TYR A 22 -23.07 0.45 6.65
C TYR A 22 -23.55 -0.96 6.26
N ARG A 23 -23.31 -1.94 7.12
CA ARG A 23 -23.76 -3.33 6.99
C ARG A 23 -24.98 -3.54 7.86
N PRO A 24 -26.21 -3.62 7.30
CA PRO A 24 -27.43 -3.79 8.09
C PRO A 24 -27.45 -5.07 8.93
N GLU A 25 -26.89 -6.15 8.39
CA GLU A 25 -26.79 -7.45 9.04
C GLU A 25 -25.92 -7.43 10.32
N LEU A 26 -24.94 -6.53 10.36
CA LEU A 26 -24.05 -6.33 11.50
C LEU A 26 -24.44 -5.14 12.36
N LYS A 27 -25.34 -4.29 11.87
CA LYS A 27 -25.68 -2.96 12.44
C LYS A 27 -24.43 -2.12 12.72
N ARG A 28 -23.44 -2.17 11.82
CA ARG A 28 -22.14 -1.47 11.94
C ARG A 28 -21.68 -0.93 10.60
N TYR A 29 -20.89 0.15 10.66
CA TYR A 29 -20.09 0.60 9.52
C TYR A 29 -18.84 -0.27 9.45
N ARG A 30 -18.78 -1.15 8.44
CA ARG A 30 -17.65 -2.07 8.27
C ARG A 30 -17.54 -2.47 6.80
N ASP A 31 -16.45 -2.10 6.20
CA ASP A 31 -16.05 -2.54 4.86
C ASP A 31 -14.65 -3.15 4.89
N LEU A 32 -14.24 -3.73 3.79
CA LEU A 32 -12.91 -4.27 3.60
C LEU A 32 -12.22 -3.46 2.50
N CYS A 33 -12.12 -2.15 2.71
CA CYS A 33 -11.38 -1.27 1.82
C CYS A 33 -9.94 -1.13 2.30
N ILE A 34 -9.02 -1.11 1.35
CA ILE A 34 -7.60 -0.85 1.56
C ILE A 34 -7.18 0.42 0.80
N TYR A 35 -6.19 1.09 1.34
CA TYR A 35 -5.77 2.41 0.88
C TYR A 35 -4.28 2.43 0.58
N ARG A 36 -3.89 3.20 -0.46
CA ARG A 36 -2.50 3.44 -0.80
C ARG A 36 -2.30 4.92 -1.13
N GLY A 37 -1.35 5.56 -0.45
CA GLY A 37 -0.96 6.94 -0.71
C GLY A 37 0.32 7.02 -1.55
N GLU A 38 0.36 7.98 -2.48
CA GLU A 38 1.55 8.33 -3.26
C GLU A 38 1.71 9.84 -3.31
N CYS A 39 2.94 10.33 -3.16
CA CYS A 39 3.24 11.74 -3.00
C CYS A 39 3.10 12.57 -4.29
N ASP A 40 3.00 11.93 -5.44
CA ASP A 40 2.75 12.57 -6.73
C ASP A 40 1.57 11.89 -7.44
N SER A 41 0.54 12.66 -7.77
CA SER A 41 -0.64 12.18 -8.47
C SER A 41 -0.37 11.74 -9.92
N GLY A 42 0.78 12.08 -10.47
CA GLY A 42 1.25 11.60 -11.77
C GLY A 42 1.75 10.16 -11.75
N PHE A 43 2.01 9.59 -10.57
CA PHE A 43 2.45 8.20 -10.46
C PHE A 43 1.30 7.23 -10.77
N THR A 44 1.62 6.18 -11.50
CA THR A 44 0.70 5.08 -11.80
C THR A 44 0.92 3.94 -10.83
N LEU A 45 -0.13 3.16 -10.55
CA LEU A 45 0.01 1.93 -9.78
C LEU A 45 0.93 0.97 -10.53
N SER A 46 2.14 0.75 -9.99
CA SER A 46 3.08 -0.22 -10.54
C SER A 46 3.94 -0.81 -9.42
N THR A 47 4.33 -2.08 -9.55
CA THR A 47 5.16 -2.74 -8.55
C THR A 47 6.62 -2.26 -8.64
N SER A 48 7.36 -2.35 -7.54
CA SER A 48 8.79 -2.04 -7.54
C SER A 48 9.59 -2.96 -8.48
N LEU A 49 9.16 -4.21 -8.63
CA LEU A 49 9.73 -5.15 -9.59
C LEU A 49 9.59 -4.65 -11.03
N MET A 50 8.38 -4.22 -11.43
CA MET A 50 8.12 -3.69 -12.76
C MET A 50 8.94 -2.42 -13.04
N ARG A 51 9.00 -1.50 -12.07
CA ARG A 51 9.77 -0.25 -12.24
C ARG A 51 11.27 -0.49 -12.38
N ASN A 52 11.83 -1.43 -11.60
CA ASN A 52 13.27 -1.67 -11.55
C ASN A 52 13.74 -2.65 -12.63
N CYS A 53 13.00 -3.74 -12.86
CA CYS A 53 13.42 -4.82 -13.74
C CYS A 53 12.80 -4.77 -15.13
N LYS A 54 11.73 -3.98 -15.35
CA LYS A 54 11.08 -3.75 -16.64
C LYS A 54 10.76 -5.08 -17.35
N SER A 55 11.17 -5.24 -18.59
CA SER A 55 10.96 -6.47 -19.40
C SER A 55 11.67 -7.72 -18.84
N LEU A 56 12.60 -7.56 -17.91
CA LEU A 56 13.32 -8.67 -17.27
C LEU A 56 12.69 -9.12 -15.95
N SER A 57 11.55 -8.53 -15.53
CA SER A 57 10.90 -8.82 -14.25
C SER A 57 10.70 -10.31 -14.01
N ARG A 58 10.17 -11.05 -14.98
CA ARG A 58 9.96 -12.51 -14.91
C ARG A 58 11.25 -13.29 -14.67
N GLN A 59 12.37 -12.85 -15.28
CA GLN A 59 13.64 -13.56 -15.21
C GLN A 59 14.40 -13.24 -13.90
N LEU A 60 14.23 -12.05 -13.35
CA LEU A 60 15.03 -11.55 -12.22
C LEU A 60 14.36 -11.75 -10.86
N GLU A 61 13.03 -11.89 -10.80
CA GLU A 61 12.29 -11.98 -9.55
C GLU A 61 12.80 -13.11 -8.64
N MET A 62 12.77 -14.34 -9.12
CA MET A 62 13.18 -15.49 -8.32
C MET A 62 14.67 -15.50 -7.98
N PRO A 63 15.61 -15.19 -8.89
CA PRO A 63 17.01 -15.01 -8.54
C PRO A 63 17.26 -13.96 -7.47
N MET A 64 16.59 -12.80 -7.54
CA MET A 64 16.70 -11.77 -6.49
C MET A 64 16.18 -12.27 -5.14
N LEU A 65 15.00 -12.90 -5.13
CA LEU A 65 14.39 -13.42 -3.92
C LEU A 65 15.24 -14.51 -3.28
N GLN A 66 15.79 -15.43 -4.06
CA GLN A 66 16.70 -16.47 -3.57
C GLN A 66 17.97 -15.90 -2.96
N ASN A 67 18.57 -14.90 -3.62
CA ASN A 67 19.74 -14.22 -3.09
C ASN A 67 19.41 -13.47 -1.79
N PHE A 68 18.28 -12.77 -1.72
CA PHE A 68 17.83 -12.12 -0.49
C PHE A 68 17.64 -13.14 0.64
N THR A 69 16.91 -14.22 0.38
CA THR A 69 16.61 -15.26 1.37
C THR A 69 17.88 -15.89 1.93
N LYS A 70 18.90 -16.13 1.09
CA LYS A 70 20.20 -16.66 1.52
C LYS A 70 20.84 -15.87 2.65
N TYR A 71 20.69 -14.55 2.65
CA TYR A 71 21.21 -13.68 3.71
C TYR A 71 20.20 -13.51 4.85
N ALA A 72 18.91 -13.38 4.53
CA ALA A 72 17.85 -13.13 5.51
C ALA A 72 17.63 -14.30 6.49
N VAL A 73 17.89 -15.53 6.09
CA VAL A 73 17.78 -16.73 6.95
C VAL A 73 18.60 -16.60 8.25
N MET A 74 19.73 -15.90 8.23
CA MET A 74 20.54 -15.69 9.43
C MET A 74 19.83 -14.88 10.52
N GLU A 75 18.97 -13.95 10.11
CA GLU A 75 18.23 -13.08 11.04
C GLU A 75 16.79 -13.55 11.27
N LYS A 76 16.18 -14.19 10.27
CA LYS A 76 14.78 -14.61 10.27
C LYS A 76 14.64 -16.06 9.74
N PRO A 77 15.04 -17.10 10.49
CA PRO A 77 14.99 -18.50 10.02
C PRO A 77 13.59 -18.99 9.61
N ILE A 78 12.51 -18.39 10.16
CA ILE A 78 11.12 -18.81 9.93
C ILE A 78 10.64 -18.60 8.48
N ILE A 79 11.37 -17.86 7.66
CA ILE A 79 10.98 -17.61 6.25
C ILE A 79 11.35 -18.77 5.31
N GLU A 80 12.09 -19.76 5.79
CA GLU A 80 12.52 -20.89 5.00
C GLU A 80 11.31 -21.73 4.54
N GLY A 81 11.22 -22.00 3.25
CA GLY A 81 10.17 -22.85 2.66
C GLY A 81 8.87 -22.15 2.26
N ASN A 82 8.69 -20.86 2.51
CA ASN A 82 7.49 -20.13 2.07
C ASN A 82 7.84 -18.91 1.22
N VAL A 83 7.69 -19.05 -0.09
CA VAL A 83 8.04 -18.00 -1.08
C VAL A 83 7.30 -16.68 -0.84
N TRP A 84 6.05 -16.74 -0.41
CA TRP A 84 5.24 -15.55 -0.17
C TRP A 84 5.69 -14.80 1.09
N GLN A 85 6.07 -15.53 2.16
CA GLN A 85 6.70 -14.92 3.34
C GLN A 85 8.04 -14.28 3.00
N GLN A 86 8.86 -14.96 2.18
CA GLN A 86 10.13 -14.43 1.71
C GLN A 86 9.92 -13.12 0.93
N MET A 87 8.91 -13.09 0.05
CA MET A 87 8.58 -11.94 -0.78
C MET A 87 8.08 -10.76 0.08
N ILE A 88 7.22 -11.01 1.07
CA ILE A 88 6.74 -10.00 2.02
C ILE A 88 7.90 -9.43 2.84
N LEU A 89 8.78 -10.30 3.35
CA LEU A 89 9.94 -9.83 4.10
C LEU A 89 10.89 -9.03 3.19
N GLY A 90 11.11 -9.49 1.97
CA GLY A 90 11.91 -8.77 0.97
C GLY A 90 11.33 -7.38 0.68
N GLN A 91 10.02 -7.29 0.40
CA GLN A 91 9.32 -6.02 0.19
C GLN A 91 9.48 -5.08 1.37
N HIS A 92 9.31 -5.59 2.59
CA HIS A 92 9.47 -4.82 3.82
C HIS A 92 10.87 -4.18 3.96
N HIS A 93 11.89 -4.86 3.48
CA HIS A 93 13.29 -4.39 3.48
C HIS A 93 13.71 -3.72 2.15
N GLY A 94 12.77 -3.38 1.28
CA GLY A 94 13.02 -2.62 0.05
C GLY A 94 13.48 -3.46 -1.14
N LEU A 95 13.43 -4.78 -1.06
CA LEU A 95 13.66 -5.63 -2.23
C LEU A 95 12.56 -5.36 -3.28
N PRO A 96 12.91 -5.17 -4.56
CA PRO A 96 11.91 -5.08 -5.61
C PRO A 96 11.09 -6.38 -5.73
N THR A 97 9.79 -6.29 -5.54
CA THR A 97 8.85 -7.43 -5.64
C THR A 97 7.63 -7.08 -6.47
N ARG A 98 6.82 -8.11 -6.79
CA ARG A 98 5.50 -7.96 -7.43
C ARG A 98 4.40 -7.50 -6.49
N LEU A 99 4.71 -7.19 -5.24
CA LEU A 99 3.73 -6.75 -4.26
C LEU A 99 3.50 -5.25 -4.36
N LEU A 100 2.26 -4.82 -4.11
CA LEU A 100 1.93 -3.43 -3.80
C LEU A 100 1.49 -3.35 -2.34
N ASP A 101 2.06 -2.39 -1.63
CA ASP A 101 1.71 -2.10 -0.25
C ASP A 101 0.39 -1.33 -0.19
N TRP A 102 -0.46 -1.74 0.75
CA TRP A 102 -1.70 -1.08 1.10
C TRP A 102 -1.81 -0.98 2.62
N SER A 103 -2.67 -0.10 3.09
CA SER A 103 -3.06 -0.05 4.49
C SER A 103 -4.58 -0.18 4.64
N PHE A 104 -5.03 -0.76 5.73
CA PHE A 104 -6.44 -0.72 6.12
C PHE A 104 -6.86 0.66 6.63
N SER A 105 -5.91 1.53 6.96
CA SER A 105 -6.15 2.87 7.48
C SER A 105 -6.03 3.93 6.41
N PRO A 106 -7.09 4.72 6.14
CA PRO A 106 -6.98 5.89 5.26
C PRO A 106 -5.98 6.93 5.79
N LEU A 107 -5.82 7.08 7.12
CA LEU A 107 -4.84 7.99 7.72
C LEU A 107 -3.41 7.56 7.40
N MET A 108 -3.15 6.26 7.33
CA MET A 108 -1.84 5.74 6.92
C MET A 108 -1.56 6.04 5.45
N ALA A 109 -2.56 5.88 4.58
CA ALA A 109 -2.42 6.27 3.18
C ALA A 109 -2.19 7.79 3.01
N LEU A 110 -2.85 8.62 3.83
CA LEU A 110 -2.59 10.06 3.88
C LEU A 110 -1.16 10.37 4.34
N HIS A 111 -0.63 9.60 5.31
CA HIS A 111 0.78 9.73 5.69
C HIS A 111 1.69 9.51 4.48
N PHE A 112 1.53 8.42 3.74
CA PHE A 112 2.34 8.13 2.54
C PHE A 112 2.11 9.14 1.42
N SER A 113 0.89 9.66 1.24
CA SER A 113 0.61 10.67 0.22
C SER A 113 1.25 12.03 0.51
N THR A 114 1.62 12.27 1.76
CA THR A 114 2.30 13.49 2.21
C THR A 114 3.76 13.26 2.63
N ALA A 115 4.27 12.02 2.49
CA ALA A 115 5.67 11.71 2.73
C ALA A 115 6.51 12.24 1.57
N GLU A 116 7.32 13.27 1.82
CA GLU A 116 8.20 13.90 0.84
C GLU A 116 9.62 13.91 1.41
N GLN A 117 10.59 13.43 0.62
CA GLN A 117 11.99 13.41 1.06
C GLN A 117 12.58 14.82 1.10
N ASP A 118 12.25 15.63 0.12
CA ASP A 118 12.61 17.04 0.08
C ASP A 118 11.38 17.87 0.48
N LEU A 119 11.36 18.35 1.72
CA LEU A 119 10.23 19.09 2.28
C LEU A 119 9.97 20.43 1.57
N ASP A 120 10.94 20.99 0.85
CA ASP A 120 10.74 22.16 0.01
C ASP A 120 9.78 21.87 -1.17
N ARG A 121 9.69 20.61 -1.57
CA ARG A 121 8.83 20.16 -2.69
C ARG A 121 7.42 19.77 -2.26
N MET A 122 7.08 19.89 -0.98
CA MET A 122 5.79 19.48 -0.43
C MET A 122 4.59 20.06 -1.19
N THR A 123 4.72 21.24 -1.75
CA THR A 123 3.67 21.97 -2.48
C THR A 123 3.89 22.04 -4.00
N GLU A 124 4.78 21.22 -4.55
CA GLU A 124 5.02 21.21 -6.01
C GLU A 124 3.95 20.41 -6.77
N HIS A 125 3.53 19.27 -6.20
CA HIS A 125 2.64 18.32 -6.88
C HIS A 125 1.44 17.96 -6.01
N ASP A 126 0.29 17.74 -6.68
CA ASP A 126 -0.85 17.08 -6.05
C ASP A 126 -0.45 15.66 -5.68
N SER A 127 -0.93 15.17 -4.55
CA SER A 127 -0.76 13.78 -4.15
C SER A 127 -2.00 12.94 -4.42
N VAL A 128 -1.92 11.64 -4.21
CA VAL A 128 -3.06 10.75 -4.46
C VAL A 128 -3.21 9.70 -3.37
N VAL A 129 -4.46 9.39 -3.05
CA VAL A 129 -4.84 8.22 -2.26
C VAL A 129 -5.75 7.34 -3.12
N TRP A 130 -5.35 6.10 -3.28
CA TRP A 130 -6.15 5.04 -3.88
C TRP A 130 -6.95 4.30 -2.80
N ARG A 131 -8.19 3.95 -3.11
CA ARG A 131 -9.06 3.09 -2.30
C ARG A 131 -9.57 1.96 -3.16
N ILE A 132 -9.45 0.72 -2.67
CA ILE A 132 -9.92 -0.48 -3.35
C ILE A 132 -10.79 -1.29 -2.39
N ASP A 133 -11.91 -1.80 -2.86
CA ASP A 133 -12.72 -2.79 -2.16
C ASP A 133 -12.15 -4.19 -2.44
N VAL A 134 -11.62 -4.84 -1.41
CA VAL A 134 -11.01 -6.18 -1.53
C VAL A 134 -12.03 -7.25 -1.92
N HIS A 135 -13.31 -7.06 -1.55
CA HIS A 135 -14.36 -8.01 -1.87
C HIS A 135 -14.55 -8.11 -3.41
N GLU A 136 -14.60 -6.95 -4.10
CA GLU A 136 -14.74 -6.93 -5.56
C GLU A 136 -13.58 -7.68 -6.26
N LEU A 137 -12.35 -7.52 -5.76
CA LEU A 137 -11.19 -8.23 -6.33
C LEU A 137 -11.29 -9.74 -6.09
N HIS A 138 -11.71 -10.13 -4.89
CA HIS A 138 -11.77 -11.53 -4.51
C HIS A 138 -12.94 -12.28 -5.17
N GLU A 139 -14.02 -11.61 -5.56
CA GLU A 139 -15.10 -12.22 -6.34
C GLU A 139 -14.65 -12.66 -7.74
N LEU A 140 -13.61 -12.04 -8.30
CA LEU A 140 -13.04 -12.38 -9.61
C LEU A 140 -12.13 -13.62 -9.57
N LEU A 141 -11.73 -14.09 -8.38
CA LEU A 141 -10.74 -15.15 -8.24
C LEU A 141 -11.25 -16.49 -8.74
N PRO A 142 -10.38 -17.35 -9.29
CA PRO A 142 -10.74 -18.70 -9.72
C PRO A 142 -11.31 -19.55 -8.56
N ASP A 143 -12.15 -20.55 -8.87
CA ASP A 143 -12.80 -21.44 -7.92
C ASP A 143 -11.86 -22.06 -6.88
N LYS A 144 -10.64 -22.33 -7.26
CA LYS A 144 -9.59 -22.86 -6.39
C LYS A 144 -9.36 -21.95 -5.19
N TYR A 145 -9.26 -20.63 -5.41
CA TYR A 145 -9.06 -19.63 -4.37
C TYR A 145 -10.33 -19.37 -3.57
N GLN A 146 -11.49 -19.33 -4.23
CA GLN A 146 -12.79 -19.21 -3.58
C GLN A 146 -13.04 -20.35 -2.59
N ARG A 147 -12.68 -21.58 -2.96
CA ARG A 147 -12.81 -22.75 -2.07
C ARG A 147 -11.95 -22.63 -0.82
N ILE A 148 -10.75 -22.07 -0.91
CA ILE A 148 -9.89 -21.84 0.26
C ILE A 148 -10.50 -20.78 1.17
N MET A 149 -10.96 -19.65 0.64
CA MET A 149 -11.64 -18.63 1.45
C MET A 149 -12.86 -19.18 2.17
N ASN A 150 -13.70 -19.95 1.47
CA ASN A 150 -14.88 -20.60 2.06
C ASN A 150 -14.50 -21.61 3.14
N LYS A 151 -13.45 -22.43 2.93
CA LYS A 151 -12.94 -23.40 3.90
C LYS A 151 -12.57 -22.73 5.23
N TYR A 152 -11.96 -21.55 5.17
CA TYR A 152 -11.50 -20.80 6.35
C TYR A 152 -12.52 -19.75 6.84
N CYS A 153 -13.69 -19.65 6.20
CA CYS A 153 -14.68 -18.61 6.47
C CYS A 153 -14.05 -17.20 6.50
N SER A 154 -13.14 -16.93 5.58
CA SER A 154 -12.37 -15.67 5.53
C SER A 154 -12.71 -14.87 4.29
N THR A 155 -12.65 -13.54 4.41
CA THR A 155 -12.82 -12.58 3.30
C THR A 155 -11.50 -12.09 2.75
N VAL A 156 -10.37 -12.42 3.41
CA VAL A 156 -9.01 -12.03 3.03
C VAL A 156 -8.08 -13.23 3.18
N PHE A 157 -7.08 -13.35 2.34
CA PHE A 157 -6.07 -14.40 2.46
C PHE A 157 -5.05 -14.07 3.53
N SER A 158 -4.84 -14.96 4.50
CA SER A 158 -3.57 -15.01 5.21
C SER A 158 -2.50 -15.65 4.31
N VAL A 159 -1.22 -15.45 4.63
CA VAL A 159 -0.13 -16.08 3.85
C VAL A 159 -0.24 -17.61 3.85
N GLY A 160 -0.69 -18.22 4.95
CA GLY A 160 -0.90 -19.68 5.01
C GLY A 160 -1.97 -20.16 4.06
N MET A 161 -3.13 -19.49 4.04
CA MET A 161 -4.23 -19.77 3.11
C MET A 161 -3.79 -19.56 1.65
N PHE A 162 -3.04 -18.51 1.40
CA PHE A 162 -2.53 -18.21 0.07
C PHE A 162 -1.53 -19.26 -0.41
N SER A 163 -0.64 -19.72 0.46
CA SER A 163 0.30 -20.81 0.14
C SER A 163 -0.40 -22.14 -0.10
N GLU A 164 -1.54 -22.42 0.57
CA GLU A 164 -2.36 -23.60 0.29
C GLU A 164 -3.05 -23.50 -1.08
N ALA A 165 -3.49 -22.30 -1.45
CA ALA A 165 -4.10 -22.06 -2.76
C ALA A 165 -3.07 -22.07 -3.90
N CYS A 166 -1.86 -21.54 -3.65
CA CYS A 166 -0.83 -21.33 -4.66
C CYS A 166 0.56 -21.41 -4.05
N GLY A 167 1.34 -22.40 -4.47
CA GLY A 167 2.67 -22.70 -3.91
C GLY A 167 3.82 -21.92 -4.55
N SER A 168 3.63 -21.30 -5.72
CA SER A 168 4.70 -20.60 -6.42
C SER A 168 4.22 -19.40 -7.25
N PRO A 169 5.10 -18.44 -7.54
CA PRO A 169 4.79 -17.31 -8.43
C PRO A 169 4.40 -17.74 -9.85
N GLU A 170 5.00 -18.79 -10.38
CA GLU A 170 4.68 -19.32 -11.72
C GLU A 170 3.28 -19.96 -11.75
N GLU A 171 2.88 -20.65 -10.68
CA GLU A 171 1.53 -21.18 -10.55
C GLU A 171 0.53 -20.02 -10.46
N TYR A 172 0.86 -19.00 -9.69
CA TYR A 172 0.05 -17.80 -9.56
C TYR A 172 -0.19 -17.10 -10.89
N ASP A 173 0.86 -16.88 -11.67
CA ASP A 173 0.76 -16.23 -12.98
C ASP A 173 -0.12 -17.02 -13.96
N ARG A 174 -0.05 -18.38 -13.93
CA ARG A 174 -0.94 -19.22 -14.75
C ARG A 174 -2.40 -19.11 -14.35
N ASP A 175 -2.66 -19.03 -13.03
CA ASP A 175 -4.02 -18.97 -12.50
C ASP A 175 -4.68 -17.60 -12.72
N MET A 176 -3.90 -16.52 -12.59
CA MET A 176 -4.39 -15.14 -12.60
C MET A 176 -4.29 -14.46 -13.95
N LYS A 177 -3.27 -14.78 -14.73
CA LYS A 177 -2.91 -14.09 -15.97
C LYS A 177 -2.73 -12.58 -15.71
N ASP A 178 -3.36 -11.72 -16.51
CA ASP A 178 -3.46 -10.27 -16.31
C ASP A 178 -4.87 -9.81 -15.87
N GLU A 179 -5.72 -10.77 -15.50
CA GLU A 179 -7.17 -10.56 -15.28
C GLU A 179 -7.58 -10.50 -13.82
N ARG A 180 -6.69 -10.88 -12.88
CA ARG A 180 -7.04 -11.01 -11.47
C ARG A 180 -5.83 -10.75 -10.58
N MET A 181 -6.07 -10.25 -9.36
CA MET A 181 -5.04 -10.16 -8.32
C MET A 181 -5.61 -10.49 -6.95
N VAL A 182 -4.78 -11.06 -6.09
CA VAL A 182 -5.13 -11.43 -4.71
C VAL A 182 -4.62 -10.37 -3.76
N VAL A 183 -5.44 -10.05 -2.75
CA VAL A 183 -5.01 -9.26 -1.59
C VAL A 183 -4.74 -10.20 -0.42
N ILE A 184 -3.57 -10.05 0.21
CA ILE A 184 -3.13 -10.85 1.35
C ILE A 184 -2.88 -9.97 2.58
N GLU A 185 -3.23 -10.51 3.74
CA GLU A 185 -2.87 -9.96 5.04
C GLU A 185 -1.56 -10.61 5.50
N PRO A 186 -0.49 -9.83 5.72
CA PRO A 186 0.79 -10.38 6.15
C PRO A 186 0.72 -10.85 7.61
N PRO A 187 1.54 -11.83 8.02
CA PRO A 187 1.72 -12.14 9.43
C PRO A 187 2.42 -10.98 10.15
N SER A 188 2.10 -10.79 11.43
CA SER A 188 2.67 -9.74 12.28
C SER A 188 4.12 -10.04 12.67
N ILE A 189 5.01 -10.20 11.69
CA ILE A 189 6.42 -10.57 11.87
C ILE A 189 7.32 -9.38 12.21
N ASP A 190 6.80 -8.16 12.04
CA ASP A 190 7.54 -6.92 12.28
C ASP A 190 6.62 -5.83 12.82
N ARG A 191 7.18 -4.94 13.68
CA ARG A 191 6.42 -3.82 14.26
C ARG A 191 5.89 -2.84 13.21
N ARG A 192 6.62 -2.65 12.13
CA ARG A 192 6.22 -1.77 11.02
C ARG A 192 4.96 -2.29 10.31
N ILE A 193 4.87 -3.61 10.07
CA ILE A 193 3.67 -4.24 9.49
C ILE A 193 2.44 -3.95 10.35
N ILE A 194 2.59 -4.06 11.68
CA ILE A 194 1.52 -3.80 12.64
C ILE A 194 1.15 -2.32 12.64
N SER A 195 2.13 -1.42 12.77
CA SER A 195 1.90 0.02 12.87
C SER A 195 1.28 0.62 11.61
N GLN A 196 1.66 0.10 10.44
CA GLN A 196 1.12 0.54 9.15
C GLN A 196 -0.21 -0.13 8.78
N TYR A 197 -0.67 -1.11 9.57
CA TYR A 197 -1.87 -1.92 9.28
C TYR A 197 -1.84 -2.47 7.84
N SER A 198 -0.73 -3.14 7.52
CA SER A 198 -0.34 -3.47 6.16
C SER A 198 -1.17 -4.57 5.53
N PHE A 199 -1.46 -4.41 4.26
CA PHE A 199 -1.95 -5.41 3.32
C PHE A 199 -1.06 -5.39 2.07
N PHE A 200 -1.07 -6.46 1.29
CA PHE A 200 -0.36 -6.52 0.03
C PHE A 200 -1.29 -7.05 -1.07
N SER A 201 -1.31 -6.40 -2.23
CA SER A 201 -1.80 -7.08 -3.42
C SER A 201 -0.66 -7.76 -4.14
N VAL A 202 -0.88 -9.02 -4.53
CA VAL A 202 0.02 -9.80 -5.37
C VAL A 202 -0.37 -9.53 -6.81
N VAL A 203 0.51 -8.88 -7.56
CA VAL A 203 0.25 -8.50 -8.95
C VAL A 203 0.85 -9.55 -9.88
N PRO A 204 0.07 -10.16 -10.79
CA PRO A 204 0.62 -11.04 -11.81
C PRO A 204 1.67 -10.34 -12.65
N ILE A 205 2.69 -11.08 -13.08
CA ILE A 205 3.81 -10.50 -13.83
C ILE A 205 3.38 -9.92 -15.19
N GLU A 206 2.26 -10.40 -15.75
CA GLU A 206 1.71 -9.97 -17.04
C GLU A 206 0.77 -8.76 -16.92
N MET A 207 0.30 -8.45 -15.71
CA MET A 207 -0.56 -7.28 -15.44
C MET A 207 0.26 -6.00 -15.41
N THR A 208 0.52 -5.42 -16.58
CA THR A 208 1.31 -4.19 -16.71
C THR A 208 0.49 -2.92 -16.52
N ASP A 209 -0.84 -2.99 -16.68
CA ASP A 209 -1.80 -1.88 -16.47
C ASP A 209 -2.77 -2.20 -15.34
N ILE A 210 -2.33 -2.01 -14.10
CA ILE A 210 -3.15 -2.23 -12.91
C ILE A 210 -4.35 -1.25 -12.86
N VAL A 211 -4.17 -0.01 -13.33
CA VAL A 211 -5.23 1.00 -13.33
C VAL A 211 -6.32 0.63 -14.32
N GLY A 212 -5.95 0.18 -15.54
CA GLY A 212 -6.89 -0.35 -16.53
C GLY A 212 -7.67 -1.54 -15.99
N PHE A 213 -6.97 -2.52 -15.39
CA PHE A 213 -7.61 -3.67 -14.74
C PHE A 213 -8.64 -3.25 -13.69
N LEU A 214 -8.29 -2.35 -12.77
CA LEU A 214 -9.21 -1.86 -11.74
C LEU A 214 -10.40 -1.11 -12.34
N ASN A 215 -10.17 -0.31 -13.38
CA ASN A 215 -11.21 0.47 -14.05
C ASN A 215 -12.27 -0.40 -14.73
N GLU A 216 -11.86 -1.53 -15.27
CA GLU A 216 -12.74 -2.47 -15.97
C GLU A 216 -13.48 -3.41 -15.01
N ASN A 217 -12.85 -3.83 -13.94
CA ASN A 217 -13.30 -4.94 -13.11
C ASN A 217 -13.85 -4.53 -11.73
N THR A 218 -13.77 -3.24 -11.34
CA THR A 218 -14.28 -2.77 -10.04
C THR A 218 -15.26 -1.61 -10.19
N GLN A 219 -16.16 -1.47 -9.22
CA GLN A 219 -17.16 -0.40 -9.15
C GLN A 219 -16.88 0.60 -8.02
N ASN A 220 -16.29 0.11 -6.92
CA ASN A 220 -16.05 0.89 -5.71
C ASN A 220 -14.60 1.41 -5.59
N THR A 221 -13.75 1.15 -6.57
CA THR A 221 -12.41 1.75 -6.60
C THR A 221 -12.50 3.26 -6.76
N ALA A 222 -11.76 3.97 -5.93
CA ALA A 222 -11.67 5.43 -5.97
C ALA A 222 -10.22 5.91 -5.99
N ARG A 223 -10.01 7.02 -6.67
CA ARG A 223 -8.74 7.76 -6.75
C ARG A 223 -9.00 9.17 -6.26
N TYR A 224 -8.50 9.50 -5.08
CA TYR A 224 -8.62 10.81 -4.45
C TYR A 224 -7.36 11.62 -4.75
N VAL A 225 -7.49 12.65 -5.58
CA VAL A 225 -6.40 13.60 -5.88
C VAL A 225 -6.45 14.72 -4.86
N ILE A 226 -5.41 14.83 -4.06
CA ILE A 226 -5.30 15.81 -2.98
C ILE A 226 -4.52 17.00 -3.48
N ALA A 227 -5.13 18.20 -3.38
CA ALA A 227 -4.48 19.44 -3.77
C ALA A 227 -3.20 19.68 -2.96
N LYS A 228 -2.15 20.06 -3.65
CA LYS A 228 -0.82 20.27 -3.07
C LYS A 228 -0.81 21.28 -1.92
N GLU A 229 -1.71 22.26 -1.95
CA GLU A 229 -1.87 23.29 -0.93
C GLU A 229 -2.31 22.72 0.42
N LEU A 230 -2.97 21.55 0.42
CA LEU A 230 -3.45 20.88 1.63
C LEU A 230 -2.38 20.02 2.31
N ARG A 231 -1.30 19.66 1.62
CA ARG A 231 -0.37 18.62 2.10
C ARG A 231 0.25 18.96 3.46
N TRP A 232 0.66 20.21 3.70
CA TRP A 232 1.14 20.63 5.02
C TRP A 232 0.05 20.57 6.09
N GLN A 233 -1.16 21.05 5.77
CA GLN A 233 -2.28 20.99 6.71
C GLN A 233 -2.67 19.55 7.08
N ILE A 234 -2.57 18.64 6.10
CA ILE A 234 -2.77 17.20 6.33
C ILE A 234 -1.67 16.64 7.24
N ARG A 235 -0.41 17.03 7.07
CA ARG A 235 0.68 16.63 7.97
C ARG A 235 0.43 17.06 9.42
N ASP A 236 0.05 18.32 9.61
CA ASP A 236 -0.26 18.86 10.94
C ASP A 236 -1.46 18.11 11.57
N PHE A 237 -2.50 17.83 10.78
CA PHE A 237 -3.63 17.01 11.20
C PHE A 237 -3.19 15.61 11.63
N LEU A 238 -2.35 14.94 10.82
CA LEU A 238 -1.85 13.59 11.12
C LEU A 238 -0.99 13.56 12.40
N ASP A 239 -0.19 14.60 12.64
CA ASP A 239 0.58 14.72 13.87
C ASP A 239 -0.32 14.76 15.11
N HIS A 240 -1.44 15.49 15.04
CA HIS A 240 -2.45 15.52 16.11
C HIS A 240 -3.16 14.18 16.30
N GLN A 241 -3.24 13.35 15.24
CA GLN A 241 -3.77 11.98 15.31
C GLN A 241 -2.71 10.94 15.73
N ASN A 242 -1.49 11.38 16.06
CA ASN A 242 -0.34 10.52 16.37
C ASN A 242 0.06 9.59 15.19
N ILE A 243 -0.21 10.00 13.95
CA ILE A 243 0.25 9.31 12.73
C ILE A 243 1.51 10.04 12.23
N THR A 244 2.62 9.74 12.85
CA THR A 244 3.93 10.37 12.61
C THR A 244 4.95 9.33 12.15
N GLU A 245 6.06 9.78 11.57
CA GLU A 245 7.15 8.91 11.12
C GLU A 245 7.64 7.99 12.26
N ARG A 246 7.73 8.48 13.49
CA ARG A 246 8.15 7.68 14.68
C ARG A 246 7.19 6.54 15.00
N VAL A 247 5.90 6.64 14.61
CA VAL A 247 4.89 5.59 14.80
C VAL A 247 4.87 4.67 13.60
N VAL A 248 4.95 5.25 12.39
CA VAL A 248 4.90 4.53 11.10
C VAL A 248 6.16 3.69 10.90
N TYR A 249 7.32 4.21 11.34
CA TYR A 249 8.63 3.56 11.28
C TYR A 249 9.21 3.40 12.69
N PRO A 250 8.82 2.34 13.43
CA PRO A 250 9.29 2.15 14.80
C PRO A 250 10.81 2.00 14.87
N GLY A 251 11.46 2.83 15.68
CA GLY A 251 12.91 2.84 15.86
C GLY A 251 13.52 4.22 15.72
N LEU A 252 14.86 4.28 15.74
CA LEU A 252 15.59 5.56 15.70
C LEU A 252 15.43 6.28 14.35
N ASP A 253 15.29 5.55 13.26
CA ASP A 253 15.11 6.14 11.93
C ASP A 253 13.83 6.96 11.85
N GLY A 254 12.69 6.39 12.28
CA GLY A 254 11.42 7.11 12.30
C GLY A 254 11.39 8.28 13.30
N ILE A 255 12.10 8.17 14.42
CA ILE A 255 12.26 9.29 15.38
C ILE A 255 13.08 10.41 14.72
N SER A 256 14.17 10.09 14.06
CA SER A 256 15.05 11.06 13.40
C SER A 256 14.33 11.76 12.25
N GLU A 257 13.58 11.03 11.44
CA GLU A 257 12.80 11.57 10.34
C GLU A 257 11.69 12.51 10.86
N TRP A 258 10.96 12.08 11.90
CA TRP A 258 9.95 12.93 12.54
C TRP A 258 10.55 14.22 13.09
N LEU A 259 11.69 14.16 13.80
CA LEU A 259 12.37 15.35 14.33
C LEU A 259 12.86 16.26 13.21
N GLY A 260 13.43 15.71 12.15
CA GLY A 260 13.86 16.47 10.97
C GLY A 260 12.72 17.31 10.37
N ARG A 261 11.54 16.68 10.20
CA ARG A 261 10.35 17.38 9.72
C ARG A 261 9.77 18.35 10.75
N HIS A 262 9.75 17.98 12.03
CA HIS A 262 9.18 18.81 13.10
C HIS A 262 9.92 20.16 13.26
N TYR A 263 11.22 20.15 13.05
CA TYR A 263 12.06 21.36 13.13
C TYR A 263 12.35 21.99 11.77
N TYR A 264 11.72 21.51 10.71
CA TYR A 264 11.90 22.08 9.38
C TYR A 264 11.35 23.50 9.31
N VAL A 265 12.16 24.42 8.76
CA VAL A 265 11.79 25.83 8.53
C VAL A 265 11.53 26.03 7.05
N ARG A 266 10.32 26.43 6.69
CA ARG A 266 9.95 26.74 5.32
C ARG A 266 10.75 27.93 4.77
N LYS A 267 11.15 27.85 3.50
CA LYS A 267 11.90 28.93 2.83
C LYS A 267 11.16 30.26 2.83
N GLU A 268 9.85 30.25 2.71
CA GLU A 268 9.00 31.47 2.73
C GLU A 268 9.19 32.26 4.03
N LEU A 269 9.22 31.57 5.17
CA LEU A 269 9.45 32.20 6.48
C LEU A 269 10.83 32.85 6.58
N LEU A 270 11.85 32.24 5.97
CA LEU A 270 13.22 32.83 5.97
C LEU A 270 13.28 34.09 5.12
N THR A 271 12.50 34.16 4.05
CA THR A 271 12.40 35.36 3.20
C THR A 271 11.70 36.49 3.97
N GLU A 272 10.58 36.22 4.59
CA GLU A 272 9.84 37.21 5.41
C GLU A 272 10.68 37.74 6.59
N MET A 273 11.46 36.86 7.24
CA MET A 273 12.35 37.27 8.35
C MET A 273 13.53 38.13 7.90
N ASN A 274 13.97 38.00 6.64
CA ASN A 274 15.06 38.83 6.09
C ASN A 274 14.59 40.18 5.52
N GLU A 275 13.29 40.33 5.28
CA GLU A 275 12.64 41.55 4.80
C GLU A 275 12.05 42.42 5.96
N ALA A 276 11.98 41.87 7.19
CA ALA A 276 11.49 42.55 8.39
C ALA A 276 12.66 43.10 9.22
#